data_06aa1643d789bba3c91c63067008824d
#
_entry.id   06aa1643d789bba3c91c63067008824d
#
_cell.length_a   1.000
_cell.length_b   1.000
_cell.length_c   1.000
_cell.angle_alpha   90.00
_cell.angle_beta   90.00
_cell.angle_gamma   90.00
#
_symmetry.space_group_name_H-M   'P 1'
#
loop_
_entity.id
_entity.type
_entity.pdbx_description
1 polymer ?
#
loop_
_entity_poly.entity_id
_entity_poly.type
_entity_poly.pdbx_seq_one_letter_code
_entity_poly.pdbx_strand_id
1 'polypeptide(L)'
;MTGSFTGTWTALVVSLRVLPFAARVWILAGTAALVVALALLAPPVLQDEGYHDFAPTALFGVPDFGIVASNGAFLVVGVWGLWRIGFRRIAPWPFRSPGEHWPYLIFFLGVVLVALGSTYYHAGYHAGYRAGPSSETLLWDRLAMTVVFMALLAAFIGDRIHLGVGVAVALPLLLGLGALSMAAWHVTGDLRLYHLLQALPILLILMICLLFPDGLTRFKYAAWMAFWFGLATFCDLFDDTVYGWIGFGGHAIKHVLAAIACFMILAMLEDAGRRTETTPAPGPSP
;
A
#
# COMPACT_ATOMS: atom_id res chain seq x y z
N MET A 1 -19.59 -10.22 -29.07
CA MET A 1 -20.21 -9.64 -27.85
C MET A 1 -19.25 -8.77 -27.03
N THR A 2 -18.19 -8.23 -27.60
CA THR A 2 -17.13 -7.43 -26.92
C THR A 2 -17.39 -5.90 -26.95
N GLY A 3 -18.35 -5.41 -27.72
CA GLY A 3 -18.60 -3.96 -27.87
C GLY A 3 -19.46 -3.30 -26.79
N SER A 4 -20.20 -4.06 -25.98
CA SER A 4 -21.13 -3.53 -24.97
C SER A 4 -20.45 -3.17 -23.65
N PHE A 5 -19.40 -3.88 -23.26
CA PHE A 5 -18.73 -3.67 -21.96
C PHE A 5 -17.87 -2.40 -21.93
N THR A 6 -17.18 -2.08 -23.02
CA THR A 6 -16.37 -0.86 -23.14
C THR A 6 -17.21 0.41 -23.19
N GLY A 7 -18.41 0.36 -23.80
CA GLY A 7 -19.31 1.50 -23.86
C GLY A 7 -19.90 1.88 -22.49
N THR A 8 -20.29 0.90 -21.68
CA THR A 8 -20.83 1.12 -20.32
C THR A 8 -19.78 1.66 -19.34
N TRP A 9 -18.55 1.19 -19.40
CA TRP A 9 -17.45 1.71 -18.59
C TRP A 9 -17.12 3.16 -18.94
N THR A 10 -17.02 3.47 -20.22
CA THR A 10 -16.77 4.83 -20.68
C THR A 10 -17.89 5.78 -20.25
N ALA A 11 -19.15 5.37 -20.37
CA ALA A 11 -20.30 6.15 -19.95
C ALA A 11 -20.31 6.39 -18.42
N LEU A 12 -20.00 5.37 -17.61
CA LEU A 12 -19.91 5.50 -16.15
C LEU A 12 -18.80 6.48 -15.74
N VAL A 13 -17.60 6.33 -16.30
CA VAL A 13 -16.47 7.21 -15.99
C VAL A 13 -16.77 8.66 -16.42
N VAL A 14 -17.43 8.85 -17.56
CA VAL A 14 -17.86 10.18 -18.02
C VAL A 14 -18.90 10.77 -17.08
N SER A 15 -19.89 10.00 -16.63
CA SER A 15 -20.92 10.47 -15.70
C SER A 15 -20.36 10.86 -14.34
N LEU A 16 -19.40 10.12 -13.82
CA LEU A 16 -18.71 10.45 -12.56
C LEU A 16 -17.90 11.77 -12.65
N ARG A 17 -17.35 12.07 -13.83
CA ARG A 17 -16.61 13.33 -14.07
C ARG A 17 -17.50 14.58 -14.10
N VAL A 18 -18.77 14.42 -14.41
CA VAL A 18 -19.73 15.55 -14.44
C VAL A 18 -20.23 15.94 -13.05
N LEU A 19 -20.03 15.08 -12.04
CA LEU A 19 -20.43 15.40 -10.67
C LEU A 19 -19.70 16.63 -10.12
N PRO A 20 -20.39 17.52 -9.36
CA PRO A 20 -19.74 18.61 -8.64
C PRO A 20 -18.62 18.09 -7.70
N PHE A 21 -17.58 18.88 -7.51
CA PHE A 21 -16.47 18.52 -6.64
C PHE A 21 -16.93 18.06 -5.24
N ALA A 22 -17.85 18.81 -4.61
CA ALA A 22 -18.40 18.47 -3.30
C ALA A 22 -19.09 17.09 -3.30
N ALA A 23 -19.87 16.76 -4.35
CA ALA A 23 -20.54 15.46 -4.44
C ALA A 23 -19.52 14.31 -4.51
N ARG A 24 -18.42 14.46 -5.26
CA ARG A 24 -17.34 13.47 -5.32
C ARG A 24 -16.67 13.27 -3.95
N VAL A 25 -16.44 14.35 -3.21
CA VAL A 25 -15.90 14.30 -1.85
C VAL A 25 -16.87 13.58 -0.91
N TRP A 26 -18.16 13.88 -0.97
CA TRP A 26 -19.18 13.22 -0.15
C TRP A 26 -19.34 11.73 -0.48
N ILE A 27 -19.17 11.32 -1.73
CA ILE A 27 -19.16 9.91 -2.11
C ILE A 27 -17.98 9.20 -1.44
N LEU A 28 -16.77 9.77 -1.48
CA LEU A 28 -15.60 9.19 -0.79
C LEU A 28 -15.80 9.11 0.73
N ALA A 29 -16.23 10.21 1.34
CA ALA A 29 -16.45 10.28 2.78
C ALA A 29 -17.56 9.33 3.23
N GLY A 30 -18.66 9.26 2.50
CA GLY A 30 -19.77 8.34 2.76
C GLY A 30 -19.36 6.88 2.64
N THR A 31 -18.59 6.55 1.59
CA THR A 31 -18.03 5.19 1.44
C THR A 31 -17.08 4.84 2.59
N ALA A 32 -16.17 5.76 2.95
CA ALA A 32 -15.27 5.53 4.07
C ALA A 32 -16.05 5.32 5.39
N ALA A 33 -17.03 6.20 5.67
CA ALA A 33 -17.87 6.10 6.87
C ALA A 33 -18.67 4.79 6.91
N LEU A 34 -19.24 4.36 5.78
CA LEU A 34 -19.97 3.10 5.68
C LEU A 34 -19.06 1.90 5.95
N VAL A 35 -17.88 1.84 5.31
CA VAL A 35 -16.95 0.71 5.49
C VAL A 35 -16.43 0.67 6.93
N VAL A 36 -16.11 1.83 7.52
CA VAL A 36 -15.73 1.92 8.94
C VAL A 36 -16.86 1.43 9.86
N ALA A 37 -18.10 1.88 9.61
CA ALA A 37 -19.26 1.45 10.41
C ALA A 37 -19.48 -0.06 10.31
N LEU A 38 -19.41 -0.63 9.11
CA LEU A 38 -19.53 -2.07 8.90
C LEU A 38 -18.42 -2.86 9.62
N ALA A 39 -17.18 -2.38 9.56
CA ALA A 39 -16.06 -3.00 10.25
C ALA A 39 -16.22 -2.96 11.78
N LEU A 40 -16.72 -1.84 12.34
CA LEU A 40 -16.94 -1.70 13.77
C LEU A 40 -18.13 -2.52 14.28
N LEU A 41 -19.16 -2.71 13.44
CA LEU A 41 -20.34 -3.54 13.77
C LEU A 41 -20.08 -5.05 13.60
N ALA A 42 -19.05 -5.43 12.83
CA ALA A 42 -18.64 -6.82 12.67
C ALA A 42 -18.14 -7.40 14.01
N PRO A 43 -18.22 -8.73 14.20
CA PRO A 43 -17.61 -9.38 15.36
C PRO A 43 -16.10 -9.09 15.43
N PRO A 44 -15.50 -9.06 16.63
CA PRO A 44 -14.05 -8.95 16.79
C PRO A 44 -13.31 -10.02 16.00
N VAL A 45 -12.23 -9.64 15.33
CA VAL A 45 -11.32 -10.55 14.62
C VAL A 45 -10.11 -10.73 15.50
N LEU A 46 -10.02 -11.84 16.19
CA LEU A 46 -8.89 -12.14 17.06
C LEU A 46 -7.73 -12.73 16.27
N GLN A 47 -6.52 -12.57 16.81
CA GLN A 47 -5.33 -13.20 16.24
C GLN A 47 -5.48 -14.72 16.32
N ASP A 48 -5.34 -15.40 15.19
CA ASP A 48 -5.25 -16.85 15.13
C ASP A 48 -3.95 -17.31 15.83
N GLU A 49 -4.05 -18.32 16.70
CA GLU A 49 -2.89 -18.91 17.38
C GLU A 49 -1.95 -19.58 16.39
N GLY A 50 -2.48 -20.19 15.31
CA GLY A 50 -1.72 -20.81 14.23
C GLY A 50 -1.10 -19.81 13.22
N TYR A 51 -1.34 -18.50 13.39
CA TYR A 51 -0.82 -17.49 12.45
C TYR A 51 0.70 -17.46 12.34
N HIS A 52 1.39 -18.00 13.33
CA HIS A 52 2.87 -18.06 13.34
C HIS A 52 3.45 -19.32 12.67
N ASP A 53 2.59 -20.25 12.26
CA ASP A 53 2.95 -21.51 11.61
C ASP A 53 2.94 -21.30 10.10
N PHE A 54 4.12 -21.23 9.50
CA PHE A 54 4.29 -21.05 8.06
C PHE A 54 4.77 -22.35 7.40
N ALA A 55 4.46 -22.50 6.10
CA ALA A 55 4.99 -23.59 5.31
C ALA A 55 6.54 -23.63 5.38
N PRO A 56 7.16 -24.79 5.64
CA PRO A 56 8.59 -24.90 5.95
C PRO A 56 9.45 -24.48 4.76
N THR A 57 10.35 -23.52 4.97
CA THR A 57 11.27 -23.01 3.95
C THR A 57 12.72 -22.94 4.46
N ALA A 58 13.08 -23.83 5.39
CA ALA A 58 14.41 -23.82 5.99
C ALA A 58 15.51 -24.08 4.95
N LEU A 59 16.52 -23.22 4.90
CA LEU A 59 17.70 -23.35 4.05
C LEU A 59 18.91 -22.72 4.77
N PHE A 60 20.11 -23.26 4.55
CA PHE A 60 21.36 -22.79 5.18
C PHE A 60 21.33 -22.73 6.71
N GLY A 61 20.52 -23.57 7.35
CA GLY A 61 20.35 -23.55 8.82
C GLY A 61 19.50 -22.39 9.35
N VAL A 62 18.89 -21.60 8.46
CA VAL A 62 17.95 -20.55 8.83
C VAL A 62 16.54 -21.12 8.62
N PRO A 63 15.76 -21.33 9.69
CA PRO A 63 14.36 -21.64 9.57
C PRO A 63 13.66 -20.47 8.88
N ASP A 64 12.61 -20.77 8.10
CA ASP A 64 11.86 -19.79 7.32
C ASP A 64 12.72 -18.91 6.39
N PHE A 65 13.87 -19.46 5.93
CA PHE A 65 14.80 -18.75 5.06
C PHE A 65 14.12 -18.13 3.84
N GLY A 66 13.20 -18.84 3.22
CA GLY A 66 12.46 -18.33 2.05
C GLY A 66 11.64 -17.10 2.40
N ILE A 67 11.00 -17.07 3.57
CA ILE A 67 10.20 -15.94 4.06
C ILE A 67 11.13 -14.78 4.43
N VAL A 68 12.20 -15.05 5.17
CA VAL A 68 13.19 -14.01 5.55
C VAL A 68 13.84 -13.41 4.31
N ALA A 69 14.31 -14.23 3.36
CA ALA A 69 14.98 -13.78 2.15
C ALA A 69 14.06 -13.00 1.19
N SER A 70 12.78 -13.37 1.11
CA SER A 70 11.80 -12.67 0.26
C SER A 70 11.56 -11.22 0.68
N ASN A 71 11.83 -10.85 1.94
CA ASN A 71 11.81 -9.46 2.40
C ASN A 71 12.86 -8.59 1.71
N GLY A 72 13.90 -9.18 1.14
CA GLY A 72 14.86 -8.47 0.30
C GLY A 72 14.22 -7.74 -0.88
N ALA A 73 13.09 -8.22 -1.40
CA ALA A 73 12.34 -7.54 -2.45
C ALA A 73 11.80 -6.18 -1.98
N PHE A 74 11.25 -6.10 -0.76
CA PHE A 74 10.82 -4.83 -0.16
C PHE A 74 12.00 -3.90 0.07
N LEU A 75 13.13 -4.43 0.58
CA LEU A 75 14.32 -3.61 0.81
C LEU A 75 14.82 -2.97 -0.49
N VAL A 76 14.91 -3.74 -1.57
CA VAL A 76 15.33 -3.25 -2.89
C VAL A 76 14.39 -2.15 -3.40
N VAL A 77 13.09 -2.40 -3.38
CA VAL A 77 12.09 -1.43 -3.85
C VAL A 77 12.08 -0.17 -2.98
N GLY A 78 12.10 -0.33 -1.66
CA GLY A 78 12.07 0.78 -0.71
C GLY A 78 13.32 1.68 -0.83
N VAL A 79 14.53 1.08 -0.83
CA VAL A 79 15.79 1.83 -0.99
C VAL A 79 15.85 2.48 -2.36
N TRP A 80 15.43 1.81 -3.41
CA TRP A 80 15.40 2.38 -4.77
C TRP A 80 14.45 3.57 -4.84
N GLY A 81 13.24 3.45 -4.29
CA GLY A 81 12.27 4.55 -4.24
C GLY A 81 12.81 5.76 -3.46
N LEU A 82 13.38 5.53 -2.26
CA LEU A 82 14.02 6.59 -1.47
C LEU A 82 15.16 7.27 -2.22
N TRP A 83 16.00 6.49 -2.91
CA TRP A 83 17.10 7.04 -3.71
C TRP A 83 16.59 7.89 -4.88
N ARG A 84 15.58 7.40 -5.61
CA ARG A 84 15.01 8.12 -6.77
C ARG A 84 14.34 9.44 -6.37
N ILE A 85 13.60 9.44 -5.27
CA ILE A 85 12.86 10.62 -4.81
C ILE A 85 13.75 11.51 -3.94
N GLY A 86 14.43 10.96 -2.94
CA GLY A 86 15.22 11.72 -1.98
C GLY A 86 16.36 12.51 -2.62
N PHE A 87 17.01 11.94 -3.64
CA PHE A 87 18.07 12.61 -4.40
C PHE A 87 17.60 13.23 -5.73
N ARG A 88 16.27 13.33 -5.92
CA ARG A 88 15.66 13.89 -7.14
C ARG A 88 16.18 13.28 -8.45
N ARG A 89 16.33 11.95 -8.45
CA ARG A 89 16.87 11.19 -9.60
C ARG A 89 15.82 10.82 -10.65
N ILE A 90 14.53 11.12 -10.40
CA ILE A 90 13.50 11.08 -11.44
C ILE A 90 13.66 12.32 -12.29
N ALA A 91 13.90 12.15 -13.57
CA ALA A 91 14.10 13.26 -14.49
C ALA A 91 13.24 13.06 -15.75
N PRO A 92 12.42 14.06 -16.12
CA PRO A 92 12.13 15.29 -15.37
C PRO A 92 11.46 15.07 -14.03
N TRP A 93 11.59 16.02 -13.09
CA TRP A 93 10.99 15.95 -11.77
C TRP A 93 9.46 16.03 -11.87
N PRO A 94 8.72 15.00 -11.40
CA PRO A 94 7.28 14.92 -11.66
C PRO A 94 6.44 15.84 -10.79
N PHE A 95 6.93 16.21 -9.61
CA PHE A 95 6.15 16.94 -8.62
C PHE A 95 6.10 18.43 -8.95
N ARG A 96 4.89 19.01 -8.84
CA ARG A 96 4.58 20.40 -9.23
C ARG A 96 4.90 21.40 -8.13
N SER A 97 4.83 20.94 -6.87
CA SER A 97 4.97 21.81 -5.70
C SER A 97 5.95 21.25 -4.67
N PRO A 98 6.63 22.11 -3.92
CA PRO A 98 7.39 21.69 -2.74
C PRO A 98 6.47 20.95 -1.76
N GLY A 99 6.92 19.81 -1.25
CA GLY A 99 6.14 19.02 -0.29
C GLY A 99 5.31 17.90 -0.89
N GLU A 100 4.94 17.95 -2.18
CA GLU A 100 4.16 16.91 -2.85
C GLU A 100 4.85 15.52 -2.82
N HIS A 101 6.16 15.49 -2.73
CA HIS A 101 6.97 14.27 -2.66
C HIS A 101 7.02 13.62 -1.27
N TRP A 102 6.69 14.35 -0.18
CA TRP A 102 6.85 13.85 1.19
C TRP A 102 6.05 12.57 1.49
N PRO A 103 4.76 12.46 1.11
CA PRO A 103 4.03 11.22 1.34
C PRO A 103 4.66 10.01 0.64
N TYR A 104 5.25 10.21 -0.55
CA TYR A 104 5.96 9.15 -1.28
C TYR A 104 7.28 8.77 -0.62
N LEU A 105 8.03 9.74 -0.07
CA LEU A 105 9.22 9.43 0.73
C LEU A 105 8.88 8.60 1.95
N ILE A 106 7.81 8.98 2.68
CA ILE A 106 7.34 8.23 3.86
C ILE A 106 6.82 6.85 3.45
N PHE A 107 6.15 6.73 2.31
CA PHE A 107 5.75 5.45 1.75
C PHE A 107 6.95 4.53 1.52
N PHE A 108 7.99 4.96 0.82
CA PHE A 108 9.17 4.12 0.56
C PHE A 108 10.02 3.88 1.81
N LEU A 109 10.07 4.82 2.76
CA LEU A 109 10.63 4.56 4.09
C LEU A 109 9.83 3.46 4.80
N GLY A 110 8.50 3.51 4.75
CA GLY A 110 7.63 2.46 5.25
C GLY A 110 7.93 1.10 4.61
N VAL A 111 8.17 1.04 3.30
CA VAL A 111 8.54 -0.20 2.59
C VAL A 111 9.88 -0.76 3.09
N VAL A 112 10.89 0.10 3.38
CA VAL A 112 12.14 -0.34 4.02
C VAL A 112 11.87 -0.86 5.43
N LEU A 113 11.02 -0.17 6.21
CA LEU A 113 10.65 -0.61 7.55
C LEU A 113 9.89 -1.94 7.53
N VAL A 114 9.04 -2.20 6.51
CA VAL A 114 8.42 -3.53 6.30
C VAL A 114 9.50 -4.59 6.10
N ALA A 115 10.49 -4.35 5.25
CA ALA A 115 11.59 -5.31 5.06
C ALA A 115 12.30 -5.66 6.38
N LEU A 116 12.55 -4.65 7.21
CA LEU A 116 13.23 -4.83 8.49
C LEU A 116 12.33 -5.49 9.55
N GLY A 117 11.09 -4.99 9.70
CA GLY A 117 10.12 -5.48 10.69
C GLY A 117 9.70 -6.92 10.41
N SER A 118 9.41 -7.22 9.14
CA SER A 118 9.05 -8.58 8.71
C SER A 118 10.23 -9.55 8.83
N THR A 119 11.45 -9.13 8.46
CA THR A 119 12.66 -9.93 8.70
C THR A 119 12.86 -10.21 10.18
N TYR A 120 12.69 -9.20 11.04
CA TYR A 120 12.81 -9.36 12.50
C TYR A 120 11.76 -10.34 13.05
N TYR A 121 10.51 -10.22 12.59
CA TYR A 121 9.43 -11.11 12.99
C TYR A 121 9.72 -12.57 12.58
N HIS A 122 10.01 -12.82 11.30
CA HIS A 122 10.18 -14.18 10.77
C HIS A 122 11.53 -14.82 11.16
N ALA A 123 12.58 -14.04 11.35
CA ALA A 123 13.85 -14.57 11.87
C ALA A 123 13.69 -15.09 13.32
N GLY A 124 12.71 -14.59 14.06
CA GLY A 124 12.35 -15.06 15.39
C GLY A 124 13.46 -14.87 16.43
N TYR A 125 14.38 -13.92 16.24
CA TYR A 125 15.42 -13.60 17.22
C TYR A 125 14.89 -12.61 18.25
N HIS A 126 15.00 -12.96 19.52
CA HIS A 126 14.65 -12.10 20.64
C HIS A 126 15.80 -12.12 21.66
N ALA A 127 16.28 -10.93 22.07
CA ALA A 127 17.34 -10.78 23.07
C ALA A 127 18.59 -11.63 22.81
N GLY A 128 18.98 -11.83 21.54
CA GLY A 128 20.21 -12.56 21.15
C GLY A 128 20.06 -14.08 21.08
N TYR A 129 18.88 -14.62 21.33
CA TYR A 129 18.57 -16.03 21.09
C TYR A 129 17.32 -16.17 20.21
N ARG A 130 17.18 -17.30 19.55
CA ARG A 130 16.01 -17.57 18.71
C ARG A 130 14.85 -18.05 19.57
N ALA A 131 13.78 -17.22 19.68
CA ALA A 131 12.55 -17.57 20.38
C ALA A 131 11.42 -18.04 19.44
N GLY A 132 11.59 -17.84 18.12
CA GLY A 132 10.53 -18.02 17.13
C GLY A 132 9.69 -16.75 16.92
N PRO A 133 8.86 -16.71 15.87
CA PRO A 133 7.91 -15.65 15.63
C PRO A 133 6.95 -15.47 16.82
N SER A 134 6.58 -14.23 17.13
CA SER A 134 5.70 -13.91 18.25
C SER A 134 4.86 -12.68 17.96
N SER A 135 3.77 -12.49 18.71
CA SER A 135 2.93 -11.29 18.59
C SER A 135 3.69 -9.99 18.90
N GLU A 136 4.68 -10.03 19.77
CA GLU A 136 5.53 -8.86 20.08
C GLU A 136 6.39 -8.46 18.88
N THR A 137 7.02 -9.43 18.21
CA THR A 137 7.83 -9.17 17.01
C THR A 137 6.93 -8.82 15.82
N LEU A 138 5.73 -9.42 15.71
CA LEU A 138 4.73 -9.13 14.70
C LEU A 138 4.21 -7.67 14.74
N LEU A 139 4.23 -7.04 15.91
CA LEU A 139 3.87 -5.64 16.06
C LEU A 139 4.71 -4.73 15.14
N TRP A 140 6.01 -4.98 15.03
CA TRP A 140 6.92 -4.18 14.23
C TRP A 140 6.71 -4.36 12.72
N ASP A 141 6.41 -5.58 12.29
CA ASP A 141 6.03 -5.88 10.92
C ASP A 141 4.75 -5.12 10.52
N ARG A 142 3.69 -5.27 11.31
CA ARG A 142 2.38 -4.65 11.08
C ARG A 142 2.41 -3.13 11.17
N LEU A 143 3.14 -2.57 12.12
CA LEU A 143 3.28 -1.11 12.26
C LEU A 143 3.90 -0.50 11.00
N ALA A 144 4.94 -1.12 10.45
CA ALA A 144 5.56 -0.68 9.21
C ALA A 144 4.57 -0.72 8.04
N MET A 145 3.74 -1.77 7.95
CA MET A 145 2.70 -1.87 6.93
C MET A 145 1.67 -0.75 7.03
N THR A 146 1.25 -0.35 8.25
CA THR A 146 0.32 0.79 8.41
C THR A 146 0.92 2.09 7.88
N VAL A 147 2.22 2.31 8.07
CA VAL A 147 2.90 3.50 7.50
C VAL A 147 2.78 3.50 5.96
N VAL A 148 3.01 2.36 5.31
CA VAL A 148 2.90 2.24 3.84
C VAL A 148 1.51 2.61 3.35
N PHE A 149 0.45 2.01 3.90
CA PHE A 149 -0.92 2.26 3.45
C PHE A 149 -1.37 3.70 3.73
N MET A 150 -1.05 4.23 4.88
CA MET A 150 -1.47 5.57 5.29
C MET A 150 -0.74 6.66 4.50
N ALA A 151 0.55 6.52 4.29
CA ALA A 151 1.31 7.46 3.47
C ALA A 151 0.86 7.43 2.00
N LEU A 152 0.54 6.25 1.46
CA LEU A 152 0.06 6.13 0.09
C LEU A 152 -1.31 6.79 -0.09
N LEU A 153 -2.26 6.57 0.82
CA LEU A 153 -3.57 7.24 0.76
C LEU A 153 -3.41 8.76 0.83
N ALA A 154 -2.56 9.27 1.74
CA ALA A 154 -2.27 10.70 1.84
C ALA A 154 -1.66 11.27 0.54
N ALA A 155 -0.78 10.50 -0.14
CA ALA A 155 -0.21 10.88 -1.42
C ALA A 155 -1.28 11.07 -2.50
N PHE A 156 -2.24 10.14 -2.62
CA PHE A 156 -3.32 10.25 -3.60
C PHE A 156 -4.33 11.34 -3.26
N ILE A 157 -4.60 11.62 -1.98
CA ILE A 157 -5.38 12.78 -1.55
C ILE A 157 -4.67 14.07 -1.95
N GLY A 158 -3.37 14.16 -1.72
CA GLY A 158 -2.55 15.32 -2.10
C GLY A 158 -2.51 15.58 -3.60
N ASP A 159 -2.30 14.52 -4.38
CA ASP A 159 -2.18 14.60 -5.84
C ASP A 159 -3.50 15.00 -6.52
N ARG A 160 -4.64 14.49 -6.05
CA ARG A 160 -5.88 14.52 -6.82
C ARG A 160 -7.01 15.34 -6.21
N ILE A 161 -6.98 15.58 -4.90
CA ILE A 161 -8.02 16.35 -4.22
C ILE A 161 -7.47 17.71 -3.82
N HIS A 162 -6.48 17.74 -2.92
CA HIS A 162 -5.88 18.99 -2.49
C HIS A 162 -4.53 18.73 -1.78
N LEU A 163 -3.45 19.31 -2.29
CA LEU A 163 -2.10 19.10 -1.79
C LEU A 163 -1.95 19.39 -0.29
N GLY A 164 -2.41 20.55 0.15
CA GLY A 164 -2.30 20.95 1.55
C GLY A 164 -3.06 20.00 2.48
N VAL A 165 -4.24 19.50 2.05
CA VAL A 165 -4.99 18.50 2.82
C VAL A 165 -4.23 17.18 2.86
N GLY A 166 -3.69 16.72 1.73
CA GLY A 166 -2.94 15.45 1.68
C GLY A 166 -1.70 15.46 2.56
N VAL A 167 -0.89 16.52 2.49
CA VAL A 167 0.41 16.59 3.15
C VAL A 167 0.30 17.06 4.61
N ALA A 168 -0.44 18.17 4.86
CA ALA A 168 -0.43 18.80 6.17
C ALA A 168 -1.50 18.24 7.12
N VAL A 169 -2.56 17.62 6.61
CA VAL A 169 -3.67 17.11 7.42
C VAL A 169 -3.77 15.60 7.34
N ALA A 170 -3.98 15.04 6.13
CA ALA A 170 -4.25 13.61 5.98
C ALA A 170 -3.03 12.78 6.39
N LEU A 171 -1.82 13.13 5.97
CA LEU A 171 -0.62 12.36 6.28
C LEU A 171 -0.41 12.16 7.80
N PRO A 172 -0.33 13.21 8.63
CA PRO A 172 -0.14 13.02 10.08
C PRO A 172 -1.33 12.33 10.75
N LEU A 173 -2.58 12.65 10.35
CA LEU A 173 -3.75 12.01 10.94
C LEU A 173 -3.81 10.51 10.59
N LEU A 174 -3.56 10.15 9.34
CA LEU A 174 -3.58 8.75 8.90
C LEU A 174 -2.45 7.94 9.53
N LEU A 175 -1.23 8.49 9.64
CA LEU A 175 -0.13 7.84 10.37
C LEU A 175 -0.49 7.65 11.85
N GLY A 176 -1.12 8.63 12.48
CA GLY A 176 -1.63 8.53 13.85
C GLY A 176 -2.70 7.44 13.99
N LEU A 177 -3.63 7.31 13.04
CA LEU A 177 -4.62 6.24 12.99
C LEU A 177 -3.95 4.86 12.81
N GLY A 178 -2.90 4.77 11.98
CA GLY A 178 -2.08 3.56 11.83
C GLY A 178 -1.49 3.12 13.17
N ALA A 179 -0.82 4.02 13.87
CA ALA A 179 -0.25 3.75 15.19
C ALA A 179 -1.33 3.38 16.23
N LEU A 180 -2.47 4.09 16.22
CA LEU A 180 -3.60 3.79 17.11
C LEU A 180 -4.19 2.41 16.85
N SER A 181 -4.30 1.99 15.59
CA SER A 181 -4.79 0.64 15.26
C SER A 181 -3.88 -0.46 15.82
N MET A 182 -2.58 -0.24 15.81
CA MET A 182 -1.61 -1.16 16.39
C MET A 182 -1.67 -1.18 17.91
N ALA A 183 -1.80 -0.03 18.55
CA ALA A 183 -2.02 0.06 19.99
C ALA A 183 -3.33 -0.64 20.41
N ALA A 184 -4.40 -0.42 19.67
CA ALA A 184 -5.69 -1.09 19.92
C ALA A 184 -5.55 -2.62 19.81
N TRP A 185 -4.95 -3.12 18.73
CA TRP A 185 -4.68 -4.55 18.59
C TRP A 185 -3.83 -5.11 19.74
N HIS A 186 -2.75 -4.43 20.10
CA HIS A 186 -1.86 -4.87 21.18
C HIS A 186 -2.59 -5.01 22.53
N VAL A 187 -3.55 -4.12 22.81
CA VAL A 187 -4.31 -4.12 24.08
C VAL A 187 -5.50 -5.07 24.03
N THR A 188 -6.20 -5.18 22.90
CA THR A 188 -7.48 -5.89 22.80
C THR A 188 -7.39 -7.24 22.07
N GLY A 189 -6.31 -7.49 21.31
CA GLY A 189 -6.18 -8.62 20.39
C GLY A 189 -7.02 -8.49 19.12
N ASP A 190 -7.80 -7.40 18.96
CA ASP A 190 -8.75 -7.22 17.86
C ASP A 190 -8.08 -6.61 16.62
N LEU A 191 -8.12 -7.35 15.51
CA LEU A 191 -7.52 -7.01 14.24
C LEU A 191 -8.40 -6.19 13.29
N ARG A 192 -9.67 -5.92 13.65
CA ARG A 192 -10.61 -5.23 12.74
C ARG A 192 -10.06 -3.90 12.22
N LEU A 193 -9.51 -3.07 13.11
CA LEU A 193 -8.93 -1.78 12.71
C LEU A 193 -7.70 -1.96 11.82
N TYR A 194 -6.85 -2.93 12.10
CA TYR A 194 -5.70 -3.24 11.27
C TYR A 194 -6.09 -3.65 9.86
N HIS A 195 -7.02 -4.61 9.71
CA HIS A 195 -7.50 -5.03 8.40
C HIS A 195 -8.24 -3.92 7.66
N LEU A 196 -8.99 -3.10 8.38
CA LEU A 196 -9.64 -1.92 7.82
C LEU A 196 -8.62 -0.96 7.20
N LEU A 197 -7.52 -0.67 7.92
CA LEU A 197 -6.47 0.25 7.45
C LEU A 197 -5.58 -0.34 6.34
N GLN A 198 -5.75 -1.59 5.97
CA GLN A 198 -5.17 -2.18 4.75
C GLN A 198 -6.13 -2.11 3.56
N ALA A 199 -7.38 -2.54 3.77
CA ALA A 199 -8.36 -2.66 2.68
C ALA A 199 -8.95 -1.30 2.24
N LEU A 200 -9.31 -0.45 3.21
CA LEU A 200 -9.94 0.84 2.93
C LEU A 200 -9.07 1.79 2.09
N PRO A 201 -7.76 1.96 2.36
CA PRO A 201 -6.90 2.79 1.53
C PRO A 201 -6.88 2.37 0.07
N ILE A 202 -6.81 1.07 -0.21
CA ILE A 202 -6.81 0.55 -1.59
C ILE A 202 -8.11 0.91 -2.29
N LEU A 203 -9.25 0.67 -1.63
CA LEU A 203 -10.56 1.05 -2.14
C LEU A 203 -10.65 2.55 -2.43
N LEU A 204 -10.26 3.38 -1.46
CA LEU A 204 -10.32 4.84 -1.60
C LEU A 204 -9.36 5.35 -2.68
N ILE A 205 -8.17 4.80 -2.83
CA ILE A 205 -7.21 5.16 -3.89
C ILE A 205 -7.82 4.89 -5.27
N LEU A 206 -8.42 3.73 -5.47
CA LEU A 206 -9.10 3.40 -6.73
C LEU A 206 -10.26 4.36 -7.00
N MET A 207 -11.08 4.63 -5.97
CA MET A 207 -12.18 5.60 -6.08
C MET A 207 -11.69 7.02 -6.35
N ILE A 208 -10.63 7.48 -5.68
CA ILE A 208 -10.01 8.79 -5.92
C ILE A 208 -9.56 8.90 -7.38
N CYS A 209 -8.92 7.86 -7.93
CA CYS A 209 -8.50 7.86 -9.32
C CYS A 209 -9.67 7.92 -10.32
N LEU A 210 -10.82 7.34 -9.98
CA LEU A 210 -12.02 7.37 -10.84
C LEU A 210 -12.78 8.69 -10.72
N LEU A 211 -12.95 9.19 -9.50
CA LEU A 211 -13.71 10.39 -9.20
C LEU A 211 -12.94 11.67 -9.54
N PHE A 212 -11.62 11.67 -9.38
CA PHE A 212 -10.73 12.81 -9.64
C PHE A 212 -9.69 12.41 -10.68
N PRO A 213 -10.03 12.47 -11.98
CA PRO A 213 -9.17 11.94 -13.05
C PRO A 213 -7.89 12.73 -13.27
N ASP A 214 -7.87 14.02 -12.88
CA ASP A 214 -6.76 14.93 -13.12
C ASP A 214 -5.73 14.80 -11.97
N GLY A 215 -4.55 14.30 -12.29
CA GLY A 215 -3.47 14.11 -11.33
C GLY A 215 -2.18 13.63 -11.98
N LEU A 216 -1.10 13.68 -11.19
CA LEU A 216 0.20 13.14 -11.53
C LEU A 216 0.13 11.63 -11.78
N THR A 217 -0.60 10.94 -10.90
CA THR A 217 -0.78 9.49 -10.91
C THR A 217 -1.76 9.03 -12.00
N ARG A 218 -1.61 7.82 -12.51
CA ARG A 218 -2.53 7.23 -13.50
C ARG A 218 -3.23 6.02 -12.93
N PHE A 219 -4.53 5.89 -13.17
CA PHE A 219 -5.37 4.78 -12.71
C PHE A 219 -4.76 3.40 -12.98
N LYS A 220 -4.14 3.18 -14.13
CA LYS A 220 -3.54 1.88 -14.48
C LYS A 220 -2.53 1.38 -13.43
N TYR A 221 -1.72 2.29 -12.84
CA TYR A 221 -0.73 1.90 -11.83
C TYR A 221 -1.39 1.57 -10.48
N ALA A 222 -2.43 2.33 -10.09
CA ALA A 222 -3.22 2.02 -8.90
C ALA A 222 -3.95 0.67 -9.06
N ALA A 223 -4.47 0.39 -10.26
CA ALA A 223 -5.12 -0.89 -10.56
C ALA A 223 -4.11 -2.06 -10.52
N TRP A 224 -2.92 -1.89 -11.11
CA TRP A 224 -1.86 -2.91 -11.03
C TRP A 224 -1.34 -3.11 -9.61
N MET A 225 -1.18 -2.03 -8.85
CA MET A 225 -0.84 -2.13 -7.42
C MET A 225 -1.89 -2.94 -6.66
N ALA A 226 -3.18 -2.63 -6.83
CA ALA A 226 -4.27 -3.36 -6.19
C ALA A 226 -4.33 -4.82 -6.63
N PHE A 227 -4.09 -5.11 -7.91
CA PHE A 227 -4.01 -6.48 -8.45
C PHE A 227 -2.89 -7.28 -7.78
N TRP A 228 -1.66 -6.75 -7.76
CA TRP A 228 -0.51 -7.45 -7.17
C TRP A 228 -0.67 -7.63 -5.67
N PHE A 229 -1.23 -6.64 -4.97
CA PHE A 229 -1.53 -6.76 -3.55
C PHE A 229 -2.63 -7.80 -3.28
N GLY A 230 -3.69 -7.83 -4.09
CA GLY A 230 -4.74 -8.84 -3.98
C GLY A 230 -4.20 -10.26 -4.23
N LEU A 231 -3.32 -10.43 -5.22
CA LEU A 231 -2.65 -11.70 -5.47
C LEU A 231 -1.71 -12.09 -4.32
N ALA A 232 -1.00 -11.13 -3.74
CA ALA A 232 -0.18 -11.34 -2.55
C ALA A 232 -1.03 -11.84 -1.37
N THR A 233 -2.17 -11.19 -1.12
CA THR A 233 -3.12 -11.59 -0.06
C THR A 233 -3.70 -12.99 -0.33
N PHE A 234 -4.00 -13.30 -1.59
CA PHE A 234 -4.44 -14.65 -1.96
C PHE A 234 -3.38 -15.71 -1.63
N CYS A 235 -2.13 -15.49 -1.99
CA CYS A 235 -1.04 -16.42 -1.67
C CYS A 235 -0.85 -16.59 -0.17
N ASP A 236 -1.02 -15.52 0.61
CA ASP A 236 -0.94 -15.55 2.07
C ASP A 236 -2.07 -16.39 2.70
N LEU A 237 -3.31 -16.17 2.25
CA LEU A 237 -4.48 -16.90 2.75
C LEU A 237 -4.45 -18.40 2.43
N PHE A 238 -3.74 -18.79 1.38
CA PHE A 238 -3.63 -20.16 0.89
C PHE A 238 -2.19 -20.68 0.94
N ASP A 239 -1.40 -20.29 1.96
CA ASP A 239 0.03 -20.59 2.10
C ASP A 239 0.33 -22.09 1.87
N ASP A 240 -0.30 -22.98 2.63
CA ASP A 240 -0.12 -24.43 2.52
C ASP A 240 -0.55 -24.99 1.16
N THR A 241 -1.63 -24.46 0.59
CA THR A 241 -2.13 -24.90 -0.73
C THR A 241 -1.13 -24.52 -1.82
N VAL A 242 -0.61 -23.31 -1.78
CA VAL A 242 0.41 -22.82 -2.70
C VAL A 242 1.69 -23.63 -2.53
N TYR A 243 2.10 -23.92 -1.29
CA TYR A 243 3.24 -24.79 -1.01
C TYR A 243 3.06 -26.19 -1.63
N GLY A 244 1.86 -26.77 -1.49
CA GLY A 244 1.54 -28.08 -2.09
C GLY A 244 1.62 -28.08 -3.62
N TRP A 245 1.39 -26.95 -4.30
CA TRP A 245 1.43 -26.84 -5.75
C TRP A 245 2.85 -26.66 -6.31
N ILE A 246 3.68 -25.86 -5.64
CA ILE A 246 4.96 -25.42 -6.20
C ILE A 246 6.17 -25.67 -5.30
N GLY A 247 5.97 -26.23 -4.10
CA GLY A 247 7.05 -26.50 -3.14
C GLY A 247 7.69 -25.26 -2.53
N PHE A 248 6.99 -24.11 -2.59
CA PHE A 248 7.44 -22.85 -2.01
C PHE A 248 6.26 -22.15 -1.31
N GLY A 249 6.44 -21.67 -0.08
CA GLY A 249 5.37 -21.13 0.75
C GLY A 249 4.73 -19.88 0.13
N GLY A 250 3.40 -19.82 0.17
CA GLY A 250 2.61 -18.70 -0.34
C GLY A 250 2.93 -17.40 0.38
N HIS A 251 3.27 -17.48 1.68
CA HIS A 251 3.67 -16.32 2.47
C HIS A 251 4.96 -15.68 1.96
N ALA A 252 5.96 -16.47 1.58
CA ALA A 252 7.18 -15.94 0.96
C ALA A 252 6.90 -15.29 -0.41
N ILE A 253 5.98 -15.88 -1.19
CA ILE A 253 5.53 -15.33 -2.48
C ILE A 253 4.79 -14.01 -2.26
N LYS A 254 3.95 -13.91 -1.22
CA LYS A 254 3.26 -12.67 -0.82
C LYS A 254 4.23 -11.52 -0.70
N HIS A 255 5.38 -11.70 -0.05
CA HIS A 255 6.37 -10.62 0.10
C HIS A 255 6.86 -10.08 -1.24
N VAL A 256 7.17 -10.98 -2.18
CA VAL A 256 7.62 -10.58 -3.52
C VAL A 256 6.51 -9.85 -4.29
N LEU A 257 5.29 -10.39 -4.27
CA LEU A 257 4.13 -9.79 -4.96
C LEU A 257 3.75 -8.43 -4.37
N ALA A 258 3.78 -8.29 -3.04
CA ALA A 258 3.52 -7.02 -2.38
C ALA A 258 4.65 -6.00 -2.65
N ALA A 259 5.90 -6.44 -2.76
CA ALA A 259 7.00 -5.57 -3.20
C ALA A 259 6.81 -5.11 -4.66
N ILE A 260 6.29 -5.97 -5.55
CA ILE A 260 5.91 -5.57 -6.92
C ILE A 260 4.78 -4.54 -6.88
N ALA A 261 3.78 -4.69 -6.00
CA ALA A 261 2.74 -3.68 -5.80
C ALA A 261 3.35 -2.32 -5.39
N CYS A 262 4.30 -2.31 -4.47
CA CYS A 262 5.03 -1.09 -4.09
C CYS A 262 5.86 -0.52 -5.26
N PHE A 263 6.48 -1.38 -6.08
CA PHE A 263 7.21 -0.95 -7.28
C PHE A 263 6.32 -0.27 -8.31
N MET A 264 5.03 -0.62 -8.41
CA MET A 264 4.08 0.07 -9.30
C MET A 264 3.98 1.57 -8.98
N ILE A 265 4.14 1.96 -7.72
CA ILE A 265 4.16 3.37 -7.30
C ILE A 265 5.42 4.08 -7.83
N LEU A 266 6.58 3.43 -7.75
CA LEU A 266 7.80 4.00 -8.34
C LEU A 266 7.67 4.13 -9.86
N ALA A 267 7.19 3.08 -10.53
CA ALA A 267 6.96 3.09 -11.98
C ALA A 267 5.97 4.19 -12.41
N MET A 268 4.96 4.47 -11.58
CA MET A 268 4.01 5.57 -11.78
C MET A 268 4.70 6.93 -11.75
N LEU A 269 5.56 7.16 -10.76
CA LEU A 269 6.31 8.42 -10.64
C LEU A 269 7.31 8.60 -11.79
N GLU A 270 7.96 7.53 -12.24
CA GLU A 270 8.84 7.55 -13.42
C GLU A 270 8.06 7.88 -14.70
N ASP A 271 6.88 7.29 -14.88
CA ASP A 271 5.99 7.61 -16.01
C ASP A 271 5.51 9.06 -15.96
N ALA A 272 5.24 9.57 -14.77
CA ALA A 272 4.84 10.97 -14.59
C ALA A 272 5.97 11.94 -14.98
N GLY A 273 7.21 11.66 -14.58
CA GLY A 273 8.38 12.44 -15.02
C GLY A 273 8.50 12.50 -16.53
N ARG A 274 8.48 11.35 -17.22
CA ARG A 274 8.55 11.30 -18.69
C ARG A 274 7.45 12.10 -19.40
N ARG A 275 6.25 12.17 -18.82
CA ARG A 275 5.13 12.93 -19.42
C ARG A 275 5.29 14.44 -19.30
N THR A 276 5.96 14.94 -18.25
CA THR A 276 6.24 16.38 -18.12
C THR A 276 7.20 16.88 -19.22
N GLU A 277 8.07 16.01 -19.74
CA GLU A 277 8.99 16.34 -20.83
C GLU A 277 8.28 16.49 -22.20
N THR A 278 7.24 15.66 -22.42
CA THR A 278 6.54 15.62 -23.72
C THR A 278 5.46 16.68 -23.88
N THR A 279 5.11 17.41 -22.82
CA THR A 279 4.12 18.51 -22.91
C THR A 279 4.89 19.81 -23.19
N PRO A 280 4.79 20.42 -24.40
CA PRO A 280 5.42 21.69 -24.69
C PRO A 280 4.97 22.75 -23.69
N ALA A 281 5.90 23.59 -23.23
CA ALA A 281 5.53 24.79 -22.47
C ALA A 281 4.49 25.59 -23.29
N PRO A 282 3.41 26.11 -22.65
CA PRO A 282 2.51 27.00 -23.34
C PRO A 282 3.34 28.15 -23.95
N GLY A 283 3.26 28.30 -25.28
CA GLY A 283 3.94 29.38 -25.97
C GLY A 283 3.57 30.73 -25.32
N PRO A 284 4.45 31.75 -25.41
CA PRO A 284 4.12 33.06 -24.90
C PRO A 284 2.78 33.50 -25.51
N SER A 285 1.83 33.84 -24.64
CA SER A 285 0.55 34.44 -25.04
C SER A 285 0.85 35.69 -25.87
N PRO A 286 0.15 35.89 -27.00
CA PRO A 286 0.37 37.05 -27.89
C PRO A 286 0.02 38.36 -27.17
#